data_0d8af838e3af1c3878ce6668a0695647
#
_entry.id   0d8af838e3af1c3878ce6668a0695647
#
_cell.length_a   1.000
_cell.length_b   1.000
_cell.length_c   1.000
_cell.angle_alpha   90.00
_cell.angle_beta   90.00
_cell.angle_gamma   90.00
#
_symmetry.space_group_name_H-M   'P 1'
#
loop_
_entity.id
_entity.type
_entity.pdbx_description
1 polymer ?
#
loop_
_entity_poly.entity_id
_entity_poly.type
_entity_poly.pdbx_seq_one_letter_code
_entity_poly.pdbx_strand_id
1 'polypeptide(L)'
;MTGLRLAPVWSVIGLAIGLSWSLPLSAQTRLPTQSIDAFGQEVILPARPIIYVAGSGTWEGALETLTGAFKRLGGYLDKAGLKASGPPMTIYTATTNTDFKFEAAVPLAAAPKAPADRDIMVGESPSGKALKFVHRGTFRDLGQTYEAIANYFDAKGLDIKGVLIEEYVTDLASEPETKLVVNVFVPPR
;
A
#
# COMPACT_ATOMS: atom_id res chain seq x y z
N MET A 1 -83.33 -2.37 64.09
CA MET A 1 -82.72 -1.55 65.15
C MET A 1 -81.23 -1.58 64.91
N THR A 2 -80.71 -0.48 64.44
CA THR A 2 -79.48 0.20 64.87
C THR A 2 -78.21 -0.60 64.82
N GLY A 3 -77.30 -0.22 64.03
CA GLY A 3 -76.27 0.74 64.27
C GLY A 3 -75.16 0.70 63.24
N LEU A 4 -75.11 1.87 62.58
CA LEU A 4 -74.02 2.31 61.70
C LEU A 4 -72.70 2.50 62.46
N ARG A 5 -71.58 1.95 61.99
CA ARG A 5 -70.28 2.41 62.44
C ARG A 5 -69.37 2.55 61.24
N LEU A 6 -69.02 3.81 60.92
CA LEU A 6 -67.97 4.24 60.04
C LEU A 6 -66.61 3.91 60.63
N ALA A 7 -65.67 3.43 59.82
CA ALA A 7 -64.26 3.34 60.16
C ALA A 7 -63.41 3.94 59.01
N PRO A 8 -62.26 4.54 59.27
CA PRO A 8 -61.67 5.58 58.42
C PRO A 8 -60.78 5.03 57.31
N VAL A 9 -60.74 5.78 56.23
CA VAL A 9 -59.90 5.61 55.04
C VAL A 9 -58.46 5.99 55.42
N TRP A 10 -57.54 5.08 55.34
CA TRP A 10 -56.12 5.41 55.36
C TRP A 10 -55.60 5.42 53.94
N SER A 11 -55.27 6.63 53.47
CA SER A 11 -54.58 6.87 52.20
C SER A 11 -53.15 6.42 52.35
N VAL A 12 -52.75 5.37 51.63
CA VAL A 12 -51.33 4.97 51.46
C VAL A 12 -50.85 5.64 50.16
N ILE A 13 -50.03 6.67 50.32
CA ILE A 13 -49.28 7.28 49.22
C ILE A 13 -48.12 6.35 48.89
N GLY A 14 -48.28 5.59 47.84
CA GLY A 14 -47.20 4.79 47.24
C GLY A 14 -46.20 5.65 46.47
N LEU A 15 -45.01 5.85 47.04
CA LEU A 15 -43.91 6.52 46.39
C LEU A 15 -43.30 5.53 45.35
N ALA A 16 -43.63 5.68 44.07
CA ALA A 16 -43.02 4.93 42.99
C ALA A 16 -41.62 5.50 42.71
N ILE A 17 -40.58 4.84 43.20
CA ILE A 17 -39.18 5.12 42.82
C ILE A 17 -38.96 4.52 41.46
N GLY A 18 -39.02 5.37 40.43
CA GLY A 18 -38.62 4.99 39.06
C GLY A 18 -37.13 4.77 38.97
N LEU A 19 -36.67 3.53 38.95
CA LEU A 19 -35.32 3.16 38.60
C LEU A 19 -35.17 3.34 37.08
N SER A 20 -34.62 4.49 36.65
CA SER A 20 -34.20 4.72 35.27
C SER A 20 -32.94 3.88 35.00
N TRP A 21 -33.10 2.76 34.35
CA TRP A 21 -31.98 1.98 33.83
C TRP A 21 -31.45 2.68 32.59
N SER A 22 -30.40 3.48 32.77
CA SER A 22 -29.61 4.00 31.68
C SER A 22 -28.80 2.85 31.09
N LEU A 23 -29.23 2.30 29.97
CA LEU A 23 -28.42 1.35 29.21
C LEU A 23 -27.16 2.08 28.70
N PRO A 24 -25.96 1.54 28.92
CA PRO A 24 -24.76 2.12 28.32
C PRO A 24 -24.88 2.03 26.81
N LEU A 25 -24.79 3.16 26.16
CA LEU A 25 -24.68 3.28 24.72
C LEU A 25 -23.37 2.55 24.33
N SER A 26 -23.49 1.31 23.86
CA SER A 26 -22.35 0.52 23.39
C SER A 26 -21.69 1.32 22.27
N ALA A 27 -20.50 1.85 22.53
CA ALA A 27 -19.66 2.43 21.52
C ALA A 27 -19.38 1.32 20.48
N GLN A 28 -20.03 1.40 19.35
CA GLN A 28 -19.72 0.55 18.20
C GLN A 28 -18.30 0.90 17.78
N THR A 29 -17.33 0.11 18.21
CA THR A 29 -15.99 0.13 17.66
C THR A 29 -16.14 -0.16 16.16
N ARG A 30 -16.11 0.88 15.35
CA ARG A 30 -15.98 0.71 13.90
C ARG A 30 -14.66 -0.02 13.68
N LEU A 31 -14.75 -1.30 13.36
CA LEU A 31 -13.63 -2.01 12.77
C LEU A 31 -13.16 -1.18 11.57
N PRO A 32 -11.85 -0.95 11.42
CA PRO A 32 -11.37 -0.29 10.23
C PRO A 32 -11.85 -1.14 9.04
N THR A 33 -12.77 -0.59 8.26
CA THR A 33 -13.14 -1.14 6.96
C THR A 33 -11.82 -1.16 6.19
N GLN A 34 -11.22 -2.33 6.03
CA GLN A 34 -10.13 -2.48 5.05
C GLN A 34 -10.76 -2.07 3.73
N SER A 35 -10.42 -0.86 3.30
CA SER A 35 -10.82 -0.36 1.99
C SER A 35 -10.17 -1.31 0.98
N ILE A 36 -11.01 -2.15 0.36
CA ILE A 36 -10.63 -2.98 -0.77
C ILE A 36 -10.02 -2.01 -1.78
N ASP A 37 -8.68 -2.04 -1.89
CA ASP A 37 -7.85 -1.32 -2.87
C ASP A 37 -8.47 -0.04 -3.43
N ALA A 38 -8.65 0.97 -2.58
CA ALA A 38 -9.14 2.27 -3.04
C ALA A 38 -8.12 2.83 -4.04
N PHE A 39 -8.56 3.12 -5.26
CA PHE A 39 -7.73 3.73 -6.29
C PHE A 39 -7.26 5.11 -5.81
N GLY A 40 -5.94 5.32 -5.68
CA GLY A 40 -5.38 6.56 -5.14
C GLY A 40 -5.39 6.63 -3.60
N GLN A 41 -5.18 5.52 -2.90
CA GLN A 41 -5.08 5.48 -1.44
C GLN A 41 -3.84 6.24 -0.95
N GLU A 42 -4.01 7.17 -0.03
CA GLU A 42 -2.88 7.84 0.63
C GLU A 42 -2.15 6.85 1.55
N VAL A 43 -0.82 6.78 1.40
CA VAL A 43 0.05 5.94 2.20
C VAL A 43 1.32 6.70 2.61
N ILE A 44 1.98 6.22 3.66
CA ILE A 44 3.33 6.64 4.03
C ILE A 44 4.28 5.50 3.74
N LEU A 45 5.18 5.70 2.79
CA LEU A 45 6.23 4.74 2.48
C LEU A 45 7.34 4.84 3.53
N PRO A 46 7.72 3.74 4.20
CA PRO A 46 8.89 3.73 5.07
C PRO A 46 10.17 3.69 4.23
N ALA A 47 11.23 4.36 4.69
CA ALA A 47 12.56 4.11 4.17
C ALA A 47 12.99 2.68 4.51
N ARG A 48 13.47 1.95 3.53
CA ARG A 48 13.96 0.56 3.68
C ARG A 48 15.35 0.44 3.08
N PRO A 49 16.31 -0.24 3.74
CA PRO A 49 17.57 -0.60 3.10
C PRO A 49 17.30 -1.42 1.84
N ILE A 50 17.94 -1.08 0.74
CA ILE A 50 17.81 -1.79 -0.54
C ILE A 50 19.19 -2.11 -1.10
N ILE A 51 19.25 -3.19 -1.89
CA ILE A 51 20.25 -3.34 -2.95
C ILE A 51 19.56 -3.04 -4.28
N TYR A 52 20.29 -2.44 -5.19
CA TYR A 52 19.75 -2.09 -6.49
C TYR A 52 20.77 -2.10 -7.61
N VAL A 53 20.27 -2.24 -8.84
CA VAL A 53 21.01 -2.00 -10.08
C VAL A 53 20.34 -0.86 -10.81
N ALA A 54 21.13 0.11 -11.29
CA ALA A 54 20.63 1.18 -12.13
C ALA A 54 20.73 0.78 -13.61
N GLY A 55 19.78 1.23 -14.41
CA GLY A 55 19.73 0.94 -15.83
C GLY A 55 18.85 1.90 -16.60
N SER A 56 18.75 1.62 -17.90
CA SER A 56 17.81 2.29 -18.79
C SER A 56 17.27 1.30 -19.81
N GLY A 57 16.11 1.58 -20.36
CA GLY A 57 15.48 0.75 -21.37
C GLY A 57 14.41 1.52 -22.15
N THR A 58 13.88 0.87 -23.17
CA THR A 58 12.70 1.35 -23.90
C THR A 58 11.44 0.73 -23.33
N TRP A 59 10.29 1.40 -23.45
CA TRP A 59 9.01 0.84 -23.00
C TRP A 59 8.65 -0.47 -23.71
N GLU A 60 9.05 -0.62 -24.98
CA GLU A 60 8.84 -1.85 -25.76
C GLU A 60 9.58 -3.05 -25.13
N GLY A 61 10.82 -2.85 -24.67
CA GLY A 61 11.66 -3.88 -24.05
C GLY A 61 11.60 -3.91 -22.52
N ALA A 62 10.64 -3.22 -21.89
CA ALA A 62 10.62 -2.99 -20.46
C ALA A 62 10.57 -4.29 -19.64
N LEU A 63 9.70 -5.24 -20.00
CA LEU A 63 9.57 -6.51 -19.29
C LEU A 63 10.88 -7.31 -19.26
N GLU A 64 11.52 -7.44 -20.42
CA GLU A 64 12.80 -8.16 -20.54
C GLU A 64 13.92 -7.46 -19.74
N THR A 65 14.02 -6.13 -19.89
CA THR A 65 15.00 -5.30 -19.19
C THR A 65 14.87 -5.44 -17.67
N LEU A 66 13.65 -5.29 -17.14
CA LEU A 66 13.40 -5.37 -15.69
C LEU A 66 13.57 -6.79 -15.16
N THR A 67 13.06 -7.80 -15.88
CA THR A 67 13.25 -9.21 -15.50
C THR A 67 14.74 -9.58 -15.45
N GLY A 68 15.54 -9.09 -16.40
CA GLY A 68 16.99 -9.28 -16.41
C GLY A 68 17.68 -8.66 -15.20
N ALA A 69 17.27 -7.43 -14.83
CA ALA A 69 17.79 -6.73 -13.66
C ALA A 69 17.44 -7.48 -12.35
N PHE A 70 16.20 -7.95 -12.19
CA PHE A 70 15.78 -8.71 -11.01
C PHE A 70 16.45 -10.08 -10.91
N LYS A 71 16.64 -10.79 -12.03
CA LYS A 71 17.42 -12.04 -12.04
C LYS A 71 18.87 -11.82 -11.55
N ARG A 72 19.47 -10.72 -11.94
CA ARG A 72 20.82 -10.35 -11.48
C ARG A 72 20.85 -10.11 -9.97
N LEU A 73 19.89 -9.35 -9.43
CA LEU A 73 19.77 -9.11 -7.99
C LEU A 73 19.49 -10.41 -7.22
N GLY A 74 18.62 -11.27 -7.71
CA GLY A 74 18.35 -12.60 -7.14
C GLY A 74 19.60 -13.45 -7.07
N GLY A 75 20.35 -13.54 -8.16
CA GLY A 75 21.63 -14.27 -8.19
C GLY A 75 22.68 -13.71 -7.23
N TYR A 76 22.68 -12.40 -6.97
CA TYR A 76 23.54 -11.82 -5.94
C TYR A 76 23.07 -12.18 -4.53
N LEU A 77 21.77 -12.08 -4.25
CA LEU A 77 21.20 -12.45 -2.94
C LEU A 77 21.57 -13.89 -2.58
N ASP A 78 21.40 -14.82 -3.52
CA ASP A 78 21.73 -16.24 -3.33
C ASP A 78 23.22 -16.44 -3.00
N LYS A 79 24.10 -15.80 -3.77
CA LYS A 79 25.55 -15.89 -3.55
C LYS A 79 26.00 -15.28 -2.24
N ALA A 80 25.35 -14.18 -1.81
CA ALA A 80 25.67 -13.46 -0.58
C ALA A 80 24.96 -14.05 0.66
N GLY A 81 24.07 -15.03 0.51
CA GLY A 81 23.27 -15.59 1.59
C GLY A 81 22.29 -14.57 2.18
N LEU A 82 21.88 -13.56 1.41
CA LEU A 82 20.95 -12.51 1.81
C LEU A 82 19.51 -12.91 1.47
N LYS A 83 18.57 -12.40 2.24
CA LYS A 83 17.14 -12.62 1.99
C LYS A 83 16.42 -11.29 1.79
N ALA A 84 15.56 -11.22 0.77
CA ALA A 84 14.63 -10.11 0.60
C ALA A 84 13.71 -9.99 1.82
N SER A 85 13.42 -8.78 2.24
CA SER A 85 12.48 -8.47 3.33
C SER A 85 11.12 -8.00 2.83
N GLY A 86 10.92 -7.98 1.52
CA GLY A 86 9.67 -7.58 0.87
C GLY A 86 9.74 -7.74 -0.64
N PRO A 87 8.67 -7.40 -1.35
CA PRO A 87 8.62 -7.48 -2.80
C PRO A 87 9.70 -6.65 -3.48
N PRO A 88 10.23 -7.09 -4.65
CA PRO A 88 11.11 -6.28 -5.48
C PRO A 88 10.36 -5.06 -6.03
N MET A 89 11.10 -4.02 -6.37
CA MET A 89 10.53 -2.77 -6.89
C MET A 89 11.37 -2.18 -8.01
N THR A 90 10.71 -1.50 -8.94
CA THR A 90 11.33 -0.59 -9.89
C THR A 90 11.08 0.84 -9.44
N ILE A 91 12.13 1.64 -9.34
CA ILE A 91 12.08 3.07 -9.07
C ILE A 91 12.44 3.77 -10.39
N TYR A 92 11.46 4.40 -11.03
CA TYR A 92 11.71 5.16 -12.26
C TYR A 92 12.26 6.53 -11.90
N THR A 93 13.50 6.78 -12.28
CA THR A 93 14.21 8.04 -11.99
C THR A 93 14.05 9.09 -13.09
N ALA A 94 13.76 8.67 -14.31
CA ALA A 94 13.41 9.52 -15.42
C ALA A 94 12.61 8.73 -16.45
N THR A 95 11.64 9.38 -17.08
CA THR A 95 10.79 8.79 -18.13
C THR A 95 10.63 9.76 -19.29
N THR A 96 10.58 9.21 -20.50
CA THR A 96 10.18 9.92 -21.74
C THR A 96 9.06 9.12 -22.42
N ASN A 97 8.62 9.54 -23.59
CA ASN A 97 7.62 8.78 -24.35
C ASN A 97 8.15 7.43 -24.85
N THR A 98 9.46 7.27 -25.01
CA THR A 98 10.10 6.08 -25.60
C THR A 98 10.95 5.30 -24.62
N ASP A 99 11.56 5.98 -23.66
CA ASP A 99 12.62 5.46 -22.82
C ASP A 99 12.39 5.75 -21.34
N PHE A 100 13.04 4.97 -20.49
CA PHE A 100 13.07 5.19 -19.05
C PHE A 100 14.45 4.92 -18.45
N LYS A 101 14.73 5.59 -17.34
CA LYS A 101 15.82 5.24 -16.42
C LYS A 101 15.23 4.70 -15.13
N PHE A 102 15.88 3.69 -14.59
CA PHE A 102 15.34 2.97 -13.44
C PHE A 102 16.42 2.52 -12.48
N GLU A 103 16.00 2.22 -11.28
CA GLU A 103 16.68 1.41 -10.28
C GLU A 103 15.79 0.20 -9.98
N ALA A 104 16.22 -0.99 -10.39
CA ALA A 104 15.61 -2.23 -9.94
C ALA A 104 16.16 -2.54 -8.56
N ALA A 105 15.30 -2.70 -7.57
CA ALA A 105 15.68 -2.76 -6.16
C ALA A 105 15.02 -3.92 -5.42
N VAL A 106 15.73 -4.47 -4.44
CA VAL A 106 15.20 -5.48 -3.51
C VAL A 106 15.42 -4.99 -2.08
N PRO A 107 14.35 -4.87 -1.28
CA PRO A 107 14.45 -4.46 0.11
C PRO A 107 15.06 -5.55 0.97
N LEU A 108 15.88 -5.13 1.93
CA LEU A 108 16.55 -5.99 2.91
C LEU A 108 16.15 -5.59 4.33
N ALA A 109 16.25 -6.52 5.27
CA ALA A 109 16.01 -6.24 6.69
C ALA A 109 17.05 -5.29 7.30
N ALA A 110 18.27 -5.32 6.75
CA ALA A 110 19.38 -4.42 7.13
C ALA A 110 20.29 -4.20 5.91
N ALA A 111 20.93 -3.04 5.87
CA ALA A 111 21.92 -2.74 4.83
C ALA A 111 23.09 -3.73 4.89
N PRO A 112 23.46 -4.37 3.77
CA PRO A 112 24.63 -5.24 3.75
C PRO A 112 25.91 -4.42 3.86
N LYS A 113 26.97 -5.04 4.37
CA LYS A 113 28.33 -4.50 4.20
C LYS A 113 28.64 -4.49 2.72
N ALA A 114 29.31 -3.45 2.23
CA ALA A 114 29.56 -3.14 0.82
C ALA A 114 29.48 -4.33 -0.17
N PRO A 115 28.72 -4.20 -1.27
CA PRO A 115 28.57 -5.30 -2.23
C PRO A 115 29.91 -5.61 -2.90
N ALA A 116 30.18 -6.89 -3.10
CA ALA A 116 31.37 -7.34 -3.84
C ALA A 116 31.22 -7.13 -5.37
N ASP A 117 30.00 -6.96 -5.85
CA ASP A 117 29.69 -6.71 -7.26
C ASP A 117 29.60 -5.20 -7.51
N ARG A 118 30.43 -4.68 -8.45
CA ARG A 118 30.53 -3.23 -8.74
C ARG A 118 29.24 -2.61 -9.30
N ASP A 119 28.39 -3.44 -9.88
CA ASP A 119 27.14 -2.96 -10.51
C ASP A 119 25.93 -3.05 -9.56
N ILE A 120 26.11 -3.63 -8.37
CA ILE A 120 25.08 -3.69 -7.33
C ILE A 120 25.42 -2.64 -6.28
N MET A 121 24.48 -1.76 -6.06
CA MET A 121 24.59 -0.65 -5.12
C MET A 121 23.75 -0.91 -3.88
N VAL A 122 24.12 -0.26 -2.78
CA VAL A 122 23.35 -0.23 -1.53
C VAL A 122 22.79 1.17 -1.34
N GLY A 123 21.54 1.26 -0.93
CA GLY A 123 20.86 2.53 -0.70
C GLY A 123 19.64 2.36 0.19
N GLU A 124 18.79 3.38 0.14
CA GLU A 124 17.47 3.38 0.79
C GLU A 124 16.38 3.58 -0.25
N SER A 125 15.24 2.90 -0.07
CA SER A 125 14.07 3.11 -0.93
C SER A 125 13.51 4.52 -0.73
N PRO A 126 12.84 5.10 -1.76
CA PRO A 126 12.08 6.32 -1.58
C PRO A 126 11.08 6.19 -0.43
N SER A 127 10.91 7.26 0.33
CA SER A 127 10.06 7.27 1.52
C SER A 127 9.20 8.54 1.57
N GLY A 128 8.19 8.52 2.43
CA GLY A 128 7.28 9.65 2.64
C GLY A 128 5.89 9.43 2.06
N LYS A 129 5.14 10.51 1.88
CA LYS A 129 3.76 10.45 1.37
C LYS A 129 3.72 10.01 -0.08
N ALA A 130 2.82 9.08 -0.39
CA ALA A 130 2.54 8.64 -1.74
C ALA A 130 1.05 8.29 -1.90
N LEU A 131 0.57 8.32 -3.13
CA LEU A 131 -0.70 7.72 -3.52
C LEU A 131 -0.41 6.32 -4.06
N LYS A 132 -1.13 5.34 -3.52
CA LYS A 132 -1.05 3.94 -3.94
C LYS A 132 -2.16 3.63 -4.93
N PHE A 133 -1.78 3.01 -6.04
CA PHE A 133 -2.67 2.42 -7.04
C PHE A 133 -2.32 0.95 -7.19
N VAL A 134 -3.30 0.10 -7.46
CA VAL A 134 -3.07 -1.33 -7.62
C VAL A 134 -3.41 -1.73 -9.04
N HIS A 135 -2.40 -2.20 -9.77
CA HIS A 135 -2.58 -2.84 -11.06
C HIS A 135 -2.83 -4.35 -10.86
N ARG A 136 -3.80 -4.89 -11.59
CA ARG A 136 -4.08 -6.33 -11.67
C ARG A 136 -4.31 -6.69 -13.13
N GLY A 137 -3.49 -7.57 -13.67
CA GLY A 137 -3.64 -7.96 -15.09
C GLY A 137 -2.32 -8.37 -15.71
N THR A 138 -2.14 -8.06 -16.98
CA THR A 138 -0.89 -8.32 -17.70
C THR A 138 0.08 -7.14 -17.55
N PHE A 139 1.37 -7.40 -17.73
CA PHE A 139 2.36 -6.32 -17.78
C PHE A 139 2.05 -5.31 -18.90
N ARG A 140 1.51 -5.78 -20.02
CA ARG A 140 1.09 -4.96 -21.15
C ARG A 140 -0.01 -3.97 -20.79
N ASP A 141 -0.91 -4.35 -19.88
CA ASP A 141 -2.04 -3.52 -19.46
C ASP A 141 -1.65 -2.43 -18.45
N LEU A 142 -0.41 -2.42 -17.95
CA LEU A 142 0.10 -1.36 -17.07
C LEU A 142 -0.08 0.04 -17.68
N GLY A 143 0.04 0.17 -19.00
CA GLY A 143 -0.19 1.44 -19.70
C GLY A 143 -1.57 2.04 -19.41
N GLN A 144 -2.63 1.23 -19.39
CA GLN A 144 -3.99 1.68 -19.05
C GLN A 144 -4.10 2.13 -17.58
N THR A 145 -3.37 1.47 -16.68
CA THR A 145 -3.30 1.88 -15.28
C THR A 145 -2.61 3.23 -15.14
N TYR A 146 -1.54 3.48 -15.89
CA TYR A 146 -0.87 4.79 -15.89
C TYR A 146 -1.74 5.91 -16.48
N GLU A 147 -2.51 5.65 -17.51
CA GLU A 147 -3.51 6.60 -18.02
C GLU A 147 -4.56 6.94 -16.95
N ALA A 148 -5.07 5.94 -16.24
CA ALA A 148 -6.02 6.15 -15.16
C ALA A 148 -5.39 6.95 -14.00
N ILE A 149 -4.12 6.71 -13.67
CA ILE A 149 -3.37 7.48 -12.67
C ILE A 149 -3.23 8.95 -13.11
N ALA A 150 -2.84 9.21 -14.37
CA ALA A 150 -2.72 10.56 -14.90
C ALA A 150 -4.06 11.32 -14.80
N ASN A 151 -5.16 10.69 -15.23
CA ASN A 151 -6.50 11.25 -15.13
C ASN A 151 -6.92 11.52 -13.68
N TYR A 152 -6.52 10.67 -12.73
CA TYR A 152 -6.78 10.89 -11.30
C TYR A 152 -6.04 12.12 -10.78
N PHE A 153 -4.75 12.30 -11.14
CA PHE A 153 -3.96 13.46 -10.74
C PHE A 153 -4.53 14.74 -11.33
N ASP A 154 -4.88 14.75 -12.61
CA ASP A 154 -5.51 15.89 -13.28
C ASP A 154 -6.84 16.27 -12.62
N ALA A 155 -7.71 15.30 -12.34
CA ALA A 155 -9.00 15.54 -11.69
C ALA A 155 -8.86 16.09 -10.26
N LYS A 156 -7.74 15.80 -9.58
CA LYS A 156 -7.45 16.29 -8.23
C LYS A 156 -6.59 17.56 -8.21
N GLY A 157 -6.13 18.04 -9.34
CA GLY A 157 -5.21 19.18 -9.44
C GLY A 157 -3.88 18.91 -8.73
N LEU A 158 -3.39 17.67 -8.80
CA LEU A 158 -2.13 17.25 -8.20
C LEU A 158 -1.05 17.11 -9.25
N ASP A 159 0.19 17.46 -8.89
CA ASP A 159 1.37 17.24 -9.72
C ASP A 159 2.14 15.99 -9.28
N ILE A 160 2.72 15.29 -10.25
CA ILE A 160 3.61 14.15 -10.02
C ILE A 160 5.03 14.66 -9.80
N LYS A 161 5.74 14.14 -8.80
CA LYS A 161 7.14 14.51 -8.50
C LYS A 161 8.18 13.96 -9.49
N GLY A 162 7.76 13.21 -10.48
CA GLY A 162 8.66 12.60 -11.46
C GLY A 162 9.32 11.29 -11.02
N VAL A 163 9.10 10.84 -9.78
CA VAL A 163 9.50 9.50 -9.31
C VAL A 163 8.27 8.62 -9.25
N LEU A 164 8.31 7.48 -9.92
CA LEU A 164 7.28 6.46 -9.89
C LEU A 164 7.91 5.18 -9.30
N ILE A 165 7.16 4.45 -8.50
CA ILE A 165 7.64 3.21 -7.89
C ILE A 165 6.63 2.11 -8.21
N GLU A 166 7.09 1.05 -8.84
CA GLU A 166 6.35 -0.20 -9.01
C GLU A 166 6.87 -1.23 -8.03
N GLU A 167 6.04 -1.72 -7.14
CA GLU A 167 6.34 -2.82 -6.23
C GLU A 167 5.62 -4.08 -6.73
N TYR A 168 6.36 -5.11 -7.08
CA TYR A 168 5.82 -6.33 -7.69
C TYR A 168 5.42 -7.32 -6.59
N VAL A 169 4.13 -7.34 -6.25
CA VAL A 169 3.57 -8.25 -5.24
C VAL A 169 3.63 -9.69 -5.73
N THR A 170 3.42 -9.89 -7.04
CA THR A 170 3.67 -11.18 -7.72
C THR A 170 5.04 -11.13 -8.41
N ASP A 171 5.74 -12.23 -8.40
CA ASP A 171 7.06 -12.33 -9.03
C ASP A 171 6.93 -12.25 -10.56
N LEU A 172 7.56 -11.23 -11.17
CA LEU A 172 7.62 -11.03 -12.61
C LEU A 172 8.24 -12.21 -13.39
N ALA A 173 9.09 -13.01 -12.73
CA ALA A 173 9.84 -14.07 -13.39
C ALA A 173 9.16 -15.44 -13.35
N SER A 174 8.28 -15.68 -12.37
CA SER A 174 7.70 -17.01 -12.10
C SER A 174 6.19 -17.10 -12.31
N GLU A 175 5.45 -15.97 -12.22
CA GLU A 175 4.01 -15.97 -12.38
C GLU A 175 3.59 -15.78 -13.84
N PRO A 176 2.47 -16.40 -14.26
CA PRO A 176 1.90 -16.09 -15.56
C PRO A 176 1.64 -14.59 -15.70
N GLU A 177 2.05 -14.03 -16.82
CA GLU A 177 1.91 -12.59 -17.12
C GLU A 177 0.49 -12.04 -16.90
N THR A 178 -0.51 -12.91 -16.94
CA THR A 178 -1.94 -12.56 -16.74
C THR A 178 -2.36 -12.37 -15.28
N LYS A 179 -1.50 -12.66 -14.31
CA LYS A 179 -1.82 -12.61 -12.88
C LYS A 179 -0.96 -11.61 -12.09
N LEU A 180 -0.37 -10.66 -12.77
CA LEU A 180 0.44 -9.66 -12.09
C LEU A 180 -0.40 -8.82 -11.14
N VAL A 181 0.16 -8.59 -9.96
CA VAL A 181 -0.30 -7.59 -8.99
C VAL A 181 0.87 -6.65 -8.73
N VAL A 182 0.70 -5.40 -9.14
CA VAL A 182 1.72 -4.36 -8.98
C VAL A 182 1.13 -3.21 -8.19
N ASN A 183 1.78 -2.84 -7.09
CA ASN A 183 1.49 -1.60 -6.39
C ASN A 183 2.27 -0.48 -7.07
N VAL A 184 1.57 0.50 -7.61
CA VAL A 184 2.18 1.72 -8.16
C VAL A 184 2.07 2.82 -7.12
N PHE A 185 3.21 3.34 -6.68
CA PHE A 185 3.25 4.46 -5.74
C PHE A 185 3.71 5.72 -6.46
N VAL A 186 2.93 6.77 -6.31
CA VAL A 186 3.17 8.08 -6.92
C VAL A 186 3.25 9.14 -5.82
N PRO A 187 4.46 9.63 -5.48
CA PRO A 187 4.61 10.75 -4.56
C PRO A 187 4.05 12.04 -5.20
N PRO A 188 3.04 12.70 -4.61
CA PRO A 188 2.57 13.99 -5.09
C PRO A 188 3.58 15.10 -4.75
N ARG A 189 3.55 16.18 -5.52
CA ARG A 189 4.27 17.42 -5.19
C ARG A 189 3.58 18.19 -4.09
#